data_88cbdacce9b4dbeac874db331f99f83d
#
_entry.id   88cbdacce9b4dbeac874db331f99f83d
#
_cell.length_a   1.000
_cell.length_b   1.000
_cell.length_c   1.000
_cell.angle_alpha   90.00
_cell.angle_beta   90.00
_cell.angle_gamma   90.00
#
_symmetry.space_group_name_H-M   'P 1'
#
loop_
_entity.id
_entity.type
_entity.pdbx_description
1 polymer ?
#
loop_
_entity_poly.entity_id
_entity_poly.type
_entity_poly.pdbx_seq_one_letter_code
_entity_poly.pdbx_strand_id
1 'polypeptide(L)'
;MKLYFAPMEGITGYLYRNVFHDFFGAGIDKYFAPFIVPTRGTSVKSRTVRDILPENNVGIPLVPQILSNHVQNFIELSKYLSELGYEEVNLNLGCPYGTVVAKGRGSGMLDDPRELDRFLDGIFEGCEGKIGISVKTRIGLDSESEWEELLSVYNRYPMKELIIHPRIQKDFYKNHPRMEAFDLACKESRNPVCYNGDIFTKKDYLSFCEKYPDTDRIMIGRGFLTNPGLLSEIRDGRGMTKEVFQSFHDRLYEEYRKLMGEDKNTLFKMKEFWNYAQYLFDGTTSSKYIKKIRKAKRGLEYEAAVKELFRECDIREDAGFEG
;
A
#
# COMPACT_ATOMS: atom_id res chain seq x y z
N MET A 1 -2.90 -9.35 -16.59
CA MET A 1 -2.37 -8.35 -15.65
C MET A 1 -2.79 -8.72 -14.23
N LYS A 2 -1.83 -8.93 -13.33
CA LYS A 2 -2.04 -9.11 -11.89
C LYS A 2 -2.17 -7.76 -11.22
N LEU A 3 -3.12 -7.63 -10.29
CA LEU A 3 -3.37 -6.38 -9.58
C LEU A 3 -3.15 -6.57 -8.08
N TYR A 4 -2.29 -5.73 -7.51
CA TYR A 4 -1.91 -5.77 -6.10
C TYR A 4 -2.42 -4.55 -5.36
N PHE A 5 -2.84 -4.75 -4.10
CA PHE A 5 -3.18 -3.64 -3.22
C PHE A 5 -1.96 -3.25 -2.38
N ALA A 6 -1.50 -2.00 -2.55
CA ALA A 6 -0.33 -1.48 -1.85
C ALA A 6 -0.56 -1.33 -0.35
N PRO A 7 0.50 -1.52 0.47
CA PRO A 7 0.44 -1.22 1.89
C PRO A 7 0.41 0.30 2.11
N MET A 8 -0.57 0.78 2.87
CA MET A 8 -0.70 2.19 3.27
C MET A 8 -0.74 2.26 4.79
N GLU A 9 0.39 2.68 5.39
CA GLU A 9 0.54 2.75 6.85
C GLU A 9 -0.57 3.58 7.49
N GLY A 10 -1.14 3.05 8.56
CA GLY A 10 -2.24 3.67 9.28
C GLY A 10 -3.63 3.44 8.67
N ILE A 11 -3.76 3.02 7.40
CA ILE A 11 -5.03 2.92 6.68
C ILE A 11 -5.39 1.48 6.33
N THR A 12 -4.55 0.78 5.56
CA THR A 12 -4.87 -0.54 5.02
C THR A 12 -4.60 -1.68 6.01
N GLY A 13 -4.95 -1.49 7.29
CA GLY A 13 -4.97 -2.54 8.29
C GLY A 13 -6.03 -3.61 7.98
N TYR A 14 -6.02 -4.72 8.75
CA TYR A 14 -6.86 -5.89 8.45
C TYR A 14 -8.35 -5.59 8.32
N LEU A 15 -8.91 -4.69 9.14
CA LEU A 15 -10.32 -4.30 9.02
C LEU A 15 -10.62 -3.66 7.66
N TYR A 16 -9.77 -2.71 7.25
CA TYR A 16 -9.92 -2.06 5.95
C TYR A 16 -9.81 -3.09 4.82
N ARG A 17 -8.80 -3.97 4.88
CA ARG A 17 -8.58 -5.01 3.86
C ARG A 17 -9.78 -5.95 3.75
N ASN A 18 -10.32 -6.39 4.89
CA ASN A 18 -11.50 -7.29 4.91
C ASN A 18 -12.71 -6.62 4.29
N VAL A 19 -13.07 -5.41 4.75
CA VAL A 19 -14.22 -4.70 4.20
C VAL A 19 -14.01 -4.37 2.72
N PHE A 20 -12.80 -3.95 2.32
CA PHE A 20 -12.47 -3.73 0.91
C PHE A 20 -12.58 -5.03 0.09
N HIS A 21 -12.08 -6.14 0.62
CA HIS A 21 -12.14 -7.44 -0.06
C HIS A 21 -13.57 -7.92 -0.25
N ASP A 22 -14.42 -7.79 0.78
CA ASP A 22 -15.82 -8.18 0.72
C ASP A 22 -16.61 -7.44 -0.38
N PHE A 23 -16.31 -6.17 -0.61
CA PHE A 23 -17.01 -5.34 -1.60
C PHE A 23 -16.36 -5.34 -2.98
N PHE A 24 -15.03 -5.33 -3.04
CA PHE A 24 -14.27 -5.00 -4.26
C PHE A 24 -13.12 -5.97 -4.55
N GLY A 25 -12.84 -6.93 -3.67
CA GLY A 25 -11.62 -7.73 -3.71
C GLY A 25 -11.57 -8.80 -4.79
N ALA A 26 -12.70 -9.09 -5.45
CA ALA A 26 -12.75 -10.09 -6.53
C ALA A 26 -11.79 -9.72 -7.66
N GLY A 27 -10.61 -10.35 -7.67
CA GLY A 27 -9.56 -10.10 -8.66
C GLY A 27 -8.36 -9.30 -8.19
N ILE A 28 -8.22 -9.02 -6.90
CA ILE A 28 -6.94 -8.63 -6.31
C ILE A 28 -6.10 -9.89 -6.10
N ASP A 29 -4.93 -9.95 -6.73
CA ASP A 29 -4.04 -11.12 -6.67
C ASP A 29 -3.20 -11.16 -5.39
N LYS A 30 -2.84 -9.99 -4.83
CA LYS A 30 -2.11 -9.86 -3.56
C LYS A 30 -2.50 -8.58 -2.82
N TYR A 31 -2.62 -8.69 -1.51
CA TYR A 31 -2.67 -7.57 -0.58
C TYR A 31 -1.35 -7.49 0.18
N PHE A 32 -0.81 -6.30 0.36
CA PHE A 32 0.39 -6.10 1.18
C PHE A 32 -0.01 -5.44 2.51
N ALA A 33 0.41 -6.04 3.62
CA ALA A 33 0.15 -5.47 4.94
C ALA A 33 0.99 -4.19 5.15
N PRO A 34 0.50 -3.20 5.91
CA PRO A 34 1.37 -2.19 6.50
C PRO A 34 2.56 -2.83 7.20
N PHE A 35 3.72 -2.18 7.14
CA PHE A 35 4.96 -2.80 7.56
C PHE A 35 5.02 -3.12 9.07
N ILE A 36 5.67 -4.22 9.36
CA ILE A 36 6.02 -4.65 10.72
C ILE A 36 7.47 -4.23 11.00
N VAL A 37 7.69 -3.58 12.13
CA VAL A 37 9.04 -3.29 12.63
C VAL A 37 9.40 -4.33 13.66
N PRO A 38 10.36 -5.24 13.37
CA PRO A 38 10.81 -6.20 14.36
C PRO A 38 11.53 -5.49 15.53
N THR A 39 11.28 -5.97 16.74
CA THR A 39 12.00 -5.56 17.94
C THR A 39 12.95 -6.68 18.35
N ARG A 40 13.94 -6.39 19.21
CA ARG A 40 14.86 -7.42 19.73
C ARG A 40 14.06 -8.52 20.44
N GLY A 41 14.29 -9.78 20.04
CA GLY A 41 13.46 -10.91 20.39
C GLY A 41 12.15 -10.95 19.58
N THR A 42 11.44 -12.07 19.61
CA THR A 42 10.20 -12.30 18.86
C THR A 42 9.00 -11.45 19.29
N SER A 43 9.17 -10.42 20.13
CA SER A 43 8.09 -9.57 20.59
C SER A 43 7.71 -8.54 19.52
N VAL A 44 6.76 -8.88 18.68
CA VAL A 44 6.05 -7.91 17.82
C VAL A 44 4.95 -7.25 18.65
N LYS A 45 4.72 -5.94 18.47
CA LYS A 45 3.61 -5.26 19.17
C LYS A 45 2.29 -5.97 18.88
N SER A 46 1.48 -6.22 19.89
CA SER A 46 0.21 -6.96 19.82
C SER A 46 -0.74 -6.47 18.70
N ARG A 47 -0.76 -5.15 18.46
CA ARG A 47 -1.55 -4.55 17.37
C ARG A 47 -1.04 -4.96 15.99
N THR A 48 0.27 -4.99 15.80
CA THR A 48 0.91 -5.35 14.52
C THR A 48 0.73 -6.85 14.24
N VAL A 49 0.85 -7.69 15.29
CA VAL A 49 0.56 -9.13 15.18
C VAL A 49 -0.89 -9.34 14.74
N ARG A 50 -1.85 -8.67 15.38
CA ARG A 50 -3.26 -8.79 15.02
C ARG A 50 -3.53 -8.50 13.54
N ASP A 51 -2.77 -7.56 12.95
CA ASP A 51 -2.94 -7.15 11.56
C ASP A 51 -2.56 -8.24 10.55
N ILE A 52 -1.71 -9.20 10.98
CA ILE A 52 -1.20 -10.25 10.10
C ILE A 52 -1.60 -11.67 10.55
N LEU A 53 -2.42 -11.83 11.58
CA LEU A 53 -2.90 -13.14 11.97
C LEU A 53 -3.78 -13.73 10.87
N PRO A 54 -3.59 -15.00 10.48
CA PRO A 54 -4.38 -15.65 9.43
C PRO A 54 -5.89 -15.61 9.68
N GLU A 55 -6.32 -15.77 10.95
CA GLU A 55 -7.73 -15.70 11.34
C GLU A 55 -8.36 -14.32 11.12
N ASN A 56 -7.57 -13.25 11.07
CA ASN A 56 -8.02 -11.90 10.75
C ASN A 56 -7.93 -11.58 9.24
N ASN A 57 -7.44 -12.50 8.41
CA ASN A 57 -7.22 -12.30 6.99
C ASN A 57 -7.74 -13.49 6.16
N VAL A 58 -8.84 -14.10 6.60
CA VAL A 58 -9.42 -15.29 5.93
C VAL A 58 -9.82 -14.96 4.49
N GLY A 59 -9.32 -15.75 3.54
CA GLY A 59 -9.60 -15.56 2.11
C GLY A 59 -8.82 -14.42 1.44
N ILE A 60 -8.02 -13.67 2.18
CA ILE A 60 -7.19 -12.58 1.65
C ILE A 60 -5.80 -13.11 1.30
N PRO A 61 -5.35 -13.02 0.05
CA PRO A 61 -3.98 -13.37 -0.35
C PRO A 61 -3.00 -12.29 0.17
N LEU A 62 -2.68 -12.35 1.47
CA LEU A 62 -1.88 -11.35 2.17
C LEU A 62 -0.40 -11.66 2.11
N VAL A 63 0.41 -10.64 1.81
CA VAL A 63 1.87 -10.65 1.95
C VAL A 63 2.24 -9.70 3.09
N PRO A 64 2.78 -10.20 4.22
CA PRO A 64 3.30 -9.35 5.29
C PRO A 64 4.51 -8.56 4.83
N GLN A 65 4.58 -7.27 5.21
CA GLN A 65 5.72 -6.43 4.89
C GLN A 65 6.57 -6.15 6.12
N ILE A 66 7.89 -6.27 5.98
CA ILE A 66 8.87 -6.06 7.05
C ILE A 66 9.67 -4.78 6.79
N LEU A 67 9.80 -3.95 7.81
CA LEU A 67 10.66 -2.76 7.82
C LEU A 67 11.83 -2.98 8.78
N SER A 68 12.98 -3.40 8.27
CA SER A 68 14.18 -3.68 9.04
C SER A 68 15.44 -3.28 8.27
N ASN A 69 16.48 -2.92 9.00
CA ASN A 69 17.86 -2.80 8.52
C ASN A 69 18.79 -3.72 9.31
N HIS A 70 18.25 -4.73 9.99
CA HIS A 70 19.00 -5.66 10.82
C HIS A 70 18.70 -7.09 10.37
N VAL A 71 19.71 -7.78 9.87
CA VAL A 71 19.61 -9.12 9.25
C VAL A 71 18.91 -10.11 10.18
N GLN A 72 19.43 -10.29 11.42
CA GLN A 72 18.90 -11.28 12.35
C GLN A 72 17.42 -11.02 12.71
N ASN A 73 17.04 -9.75 12.91
CA ASN A 73 15.66 -9.39 13.22
C ASN A 73 14.72 -9.69 12.04
N PHE A 74 15.18 -9.49 10.80
CA PHE A 74 14.43 -9.83 9.60
C PHE A 74 14.21 -11.35 9.50
N ILE A 75 15.26 -12.14 9.70
CA ILE A 75 15.21 -13.62 9.64
C ILE A 75 14.27 -14.18 10.73
N GLU A 76 14.38 -13.71 11.97
CA GLU A 76 13.52 -14.16 13.07
C GLU A 76 12.04 -13.87 12.81
N LEU A 77 11.73 -12.66 12.31
CA LEU A 77 10.36 -12.32 11.96
C LEU A 77 9.87 -13.12 10.75
N SER A 78 10.71 -13.33 9.74
CA SER A 78 10.38 -14.13 8.56
C SER A 78 10.08 -15.58 8.93
N LYS A 79 10.85 -16.16 9.87
CA LYS A 79 10.59 -17.49 10.42
C LYS A 79 9.22 -17.55 11.10
N TYR A 80 8.92 -16.60 11.97
CA TYR A 80 7.61 -16.52 12.64
C TYR A 80 6.46 -16.42 11.63
N LEU A 81 6.62 -15.60 10.58
CA LEU A 81 5.62 -15.46 9.52
C LEU A 81 5.45 -16.77 8.73
N SER A 82 6.54 -17.48 8.45
CA SER A 82 6.48 -18.82 7.82
C SER A 82 5.74 -19.82 8.71
N GLU A 83 5.94 -19.80 10.03
CA GLU A 83 5.21 -20.65 10.99
C GLU A 83 3.70 -20.32 11.03
N LEU A 84 3.30 -19.08 10.70
CA LEU A 84 1.90 -18.69 10.50
C LEU A 84 1.33 -19.12 9.13
N GLY A 85 2.12 -19.75 8.26
CA GLY A 85 1.70 -20.24 6.95
C GLY A 85 1.91 -19.27 5.79
N TYR A 86 2.62 -18.16 5.99
CA TYR A 86 2.98 -17.26 4.90
C TYR A 86 4.13 -17.83 4.06
N GLU A 87 3.95 -17.81 2.73
CA GLU A 87 4.97 -18.29 1.77
C GLU A 87 5.87 -17.17 1.24
N GLU A 88 5.50 -15.91 1.52
CA GLU A 88 6.20 -14.72 1.05
C GLU A 88 6.19 -13.64 2.13
N VAL A 89 7.33 -12.94 2.25
CA VAL A 89 7.44 -11.67 2.98
C VAL A 89 7.96 -10.59 2.04
N ASN A 90 7.54 -9.36 2.27
CA ASN A 90 7.98 -8.21 1.49
C ASN A 90 8.91 -7.32 2.32
N LEU A 91 10.10 -7.01 1.81
CA LEU A 91 11.01 -6.03 2.41
C LEU A 91 10.61 -4.62 1.96
N ASN A 92 10.44 -3.70 2.93
CA ASN A 92 10.18 -2.30 2.66
C ASN A 92 11.49 -1.50 2.53
N LEU A 93 11.81 -1.06 1.31
CA LEU A 93 12.90 -0.14 0.98
C LEU A 93 12.37 1.17 0.37
N GLY A 94 11.08 1.47 0.56
CA GLY A 94 10.45 2.62 -0.08
C GLY A 94 9.80 3.64 0.87
N CYS A 95 9.70 3.37 2.17
CA CYS A 95 9.08 4.30 3.13
C CYS A 95 9.90 5.60 3.24
N PRO A 96 9.35 6.78 2.87
CA PRO A 96 10.10 8.03 2.80
C PRO A 96 10.06 8.86 4.07
N TYR A 97 9.34 8.43 5.11
CA TYR A 97 9.15 9.23 6.32
C TYR A 97 10.45 9.44 7.10
N GLY A 98 10.75 10.68 7.46
CA GLY A 98 11.99 11.07 8.13
C GLY A 98 12.33 10.26 9.38
N THR A 99 11.33 9.87 10.18
CA THR A 99 11.52 9.01 11.37
C THR A 99 11.94 7.58 11.03
N VAL A 100 11.71 7.12 9.80
CA VAL A 100 12.13 5.82 9.28
C VAL A 100 13.52 5.95 8.65
N VAL A 101 13.68 6.94 7.77
CA VAL A 101 14.93 7.23 7.03
C VAL A 101 16.08 7.53 7.98
N ALA A 102 15.87 8.36 9.01
CA ALA A 102 16.90 8.70 10.02
C ALA A 102 17.41 7.49 10.82
N LYS A 103 16.72 6.34 10.76
CA LYS A 103 17.14 5.06 11.36
C LYS A 103 17.77 4.11 10.34
N GLY A 104 18.09 4.58 9.14
CA GLY A 104 18.60 3.76 8.06
C GLY A 104 17.64 2.66 7.60
N ARG A 105 16.31 2.90 7.66
CA ARG A 105 15.27 1.94 7.26
C ARG A 105 14.42 2.48 6.10
N GLY A 106 13.65 1.61 5.48
CA GLY A 106 12.85 1.98 4.33
C GLY A 106 13.75 2.55 3.23
N SER A 107 13.39 3.71 2.65
CA SER A 107 14.26 4.34 1.65
C SER A 107 15.59 4.84 2.20
N GLY A 108 15.79 4.93 3.52
CA GLY A 108 17.08 5.25 4.12
C GLY A 108 18.16 4.18 3.90
N MET A 109 17.78 2.95 3.54
CA MET A 109 18.74 1.90 3.16
C MET A 109 19.30 2.09 1.74
N LEU A 110 18.73 2.98 0.95
CA LEU A 110 19.18 3.24 -0.43
C LEU A 110 20.40 4.18 -0.47
N ASP A 111 20.77 4.78 0.65
CA ASP A 111 21.90 5.71 0.78
C ASP A 111 23.26 5.05 0.54
N ASP A 112 23.42 3.79 0.94
CA ASP A 112 24.65 3.02 0.74
C ASP A 112 24.35 1.67 0.07
N PRO A 113 24.57 1.55 -1.24
CA PRO A 113 24.38 0.29 -1.99
C PRO A 113 25.20 -0.89 -1.45
N ARG A 114 26.35 -0.64 -0.82
CA ARG A 114 27.20 -1.72 -0.26
C ARG A 114 26.63 -2.25 1.05
N GLU A 115 26.08 -1.37 1.89
CA GLU A 115 25.35 -1.79 3.10
C GLU A 115 24.06 -2.52 2.71
N LEU A 116 23.34 -2.03 1.71
CA LEU A 116 22.16 -2.70 1.17
C LEU A 116 22.51 -4.10 0.66
N ASP A 117 23.61 -4.25 -0.10
CA ASP A 117 24.08 -5.54 -0.60
C ASP A 117 24.37 -6.53 0.53
N ARG A 118 25.13 -6.10 1.55
CA ARG A 118 25.41 -6.94 2.74
C ARG A 118 24.16 -7.35 3.49
N PHE A 119 23.19 -6.44 3.61
CA PHE A 119 21.93 -6.75 4.26
C PHE A 119 21.12 -7.76 3.46
N LEU A 120 21.02 -7.58 2.14
CA LEU A 120 20.31 -8.51 1.25
C LEU A 120 20.97 -9.89 1.26
N ASP A 121 22.31 -9.95 1.18
CA ASP A 121 23.06 -11.20 1.26
C ASP A 121 22.68 -12.00 2.49
N GLY A 122 22.76 -11.37 3.67
CA GLY A 122 22.41 -12.01 4.93
C GLY A 122 20.96 -12.47 5.05
N ILE A 123 19.98 -11.70 4.55
CA ILE A 123 18.58 -12.11 4.65
C ILE A 123 18.22 -13.20 3.64
N PHE A 124 18.78 -13.16 2.43
CA PHE A 124 18.54 -14.20 1.44
C PHE A 124 19.17 -15.53 1.86
N GLU A 125 20.42 -15.53 2.37
CA GLU A 125 21.05 -16.72 2.96
C GLU A 125 20.24 -17.27 4.14
N GLY A 126 19.87 -16.40 5.10
CA GLY A 126 19.17 -16.83 6.33
C GLY A 126 17.74 -17.32 6.13
N CYS A 127 17.09 -16.91 5.04
CA CYS A 127 15.71 -17.29 4.70
C CYS A 127 15.64 -18.38 3.61
N GLU A 128 16.77 -18.82 3.05
CA GLU A 128 16.80 -19.80 1.97
C GLU A 128 15.98 -21.07 2.29
N GLY A 129 15.14 -21.47 1.34
CA GLY A 129 14.29 -22.66 1.46
C GLY A 129 13.16 -22.58 2.50
N LYS A 130 13.01 -21.43 3.21
CA LYS A 130 12.01 -21.25 4.28
C LYS A 130 10.83 -20.38 3.84
N ILE A 131 11.12 -19.21 3.26
CA ILE A 131 10.10 -18.24 2.83
C ILE A 131 10.65 -17.40 1.67
N GLY A 132 9.79 -17.06 0.69
CA GLY A 132 10.18 -16.20 -0.41
C GLY A 132 10.26 -14.74 0.01
N ILE A 133 11.20 -14.00 -0.57
CA ILE A 133 11.36 -12.57 -0.31
C ILE A 133 11.03 -11.79 -1.57
N SER A 134 10.10 -10.84 -1.47
CA SER A 134 9.90 -9.76 -2.44
C SER A 134 10.38 -8.44 -1.86
N VAL A 135 10.68 -7.47 -2.73
CA VAL A 135 11.17 -6.15 -2.32
C VAL A 135 10.29 -5.06 -2.88
N LYS A 136 9.89 -4.09 -2.03
CA LYS A 136 9.23 -2.87 -2.48
C LYS A 136 10.15 -1.68 -2.24
N THR A 137 10.58 -1.04 -3.34
CA THR A 137 11.61 -0.01 -3.31
C THR A 137 11.18 1.29 -3.99
N ARG A 138 11.94 2.35 -3.73
CA ARG A 138 12.08 3.56 -4.56
C ARG A 138 13.37 3.45 -5.39
N ILE A 139 13.58 4.45 -6.28
CA ILE A 139 14.71 4.44 -7.21
C ILE A 139 15.96 5.15 -6.67
N GLY A 140 15.91 5.62 -5.43
CA GLY A 140 17.03 6.30 -4.77
C GLY A 140 16.56 7.13 -3.59
N LEU A 141 17.54 7.70 -2.89
CA LEU A 141 17.33 8.62 -1.77
C LEU A 141 17.28 10.07 -2.26
N ASP A 142 18.33 10.51 -2.92
CA ASP A 142 18.58 11.88 -3.31
C ASP A 142 18.49 12.14 -4.81
N SER A 143 18.88 11.18 -5.63
CA SER A 143 18.97 11.30 -7.07
C SER A 143 18.49 10.03 -7.79
N GLU A 144 17.92 10.21 -8.98
CA GLU A 144 17.58 9.10 -9.87
C GLU A 144 18.82 8.39 -10.44
N SER A 145 19.98 9.04 -10.46
CA SER A 145 21.24 8.45 -10.89
C SER A 145 21.72 7.29 -9.99
N GLU A 146 21.16 7.17 -8.78
CA GLU A 146 21.43 6.06 -7.86
C GLU A 146 20.80 4.75 -8.35
N TRP A 147 19.80 4.83 -9.24
CA TRP A 147 18.97 3.69 -9.61
C TRP A 147 19.74 2.55 -10.32
N GLU A 148 20.65 2.87 -11.19
CA GLU A 148 21.41 1.87 -11.94
C GLU A 148 22.25 0.99 -11.00
N GLU A 149 22.93 1.60 -10.02
CA GLU A 149 23.70 0.87 -9.01
C GLU A 149 22.79 0.03 -8.11
N LEU A 150 21.66 0.59 -7.63
CA LEU A 150 20.68 -0.13 -6.82
C LEU A 150 20.09 -1.34 -7.58
N LEU A 151 19.75 -1.17 -8.86
CA LEU A 151 19.23 -2.26 -9.69
C LEU A 151 20.25 -3.36 -9.86
N SER A 152 21.54 -3.00 -10.02
CA SER A 152 22.64 -3.96 -10.09
C SER A 152 22.78 -4.80 -8.82
N VAL A 153 22.55 -4.19 -7.64
CA VAL A 153 22.50 -4.90 -6.35
C VAL A 153 21.32 -5.86 -6.30
N TYR A 154 20.12 -5.39 -6.65
CA TYR A 154 18.91 -6.25 -6.63
C TYR A 154 19.04 -7.46 -7.57
N ASN A 155 19.72 -7.32 -8.68
CA ASN A 155 19.95 -8.40 -9.66
C ASN A 155 20.84 -9.55 -9.16
N ARG A 156 21.47 -9.41 -8.00
CA ARG A 156 22.27 -10.47 -7.38
C ARG A 156 21.43 -11.49 -6.59
N TYR A 157 20.19 -11.15 -6.27
CA TYR A 157 19.34 -11.92 -5.37
C TYR A 157 18.09 -12.44 -6.08
N PRO A 158 17.66 -13.70 -5.80
CA PRO A 158 16.50 -14.33 -6.43
C PRO A 158 15.20 -13.87 -5.74
N MET A 159 14.74 -12.67 -6.03
CA MET A 159 13.52 -12.12 -5.45
C MET A 159 12.27 -12.76 -6.07
N LYS A 160 11.22 -12.97 -5.27
CA LYS A 160 9.88 -13.32 -5.79
C LYS A 160 9.38 -12.27 -6.77
N GLU A 161 9.60 -10.99 -6.45
CA GLU A 161 9.34 -9.83 -7.31
C GLU A 161 10.00 -8.57 -6.75
N LEU A 162 10.31 -7.63 -7.65
CA LEU A 162 10.80 -6.28 -7.35
C LEU A 162 9.70 -5.28 -7.68
N ILE A 163 9.09 -4.69 -6.64
CA ILE A 163 8.02 -3.71 -6.76
C ILE A 163 8.63 -2.32 -6.72
N ILE A 164 8.53 -1.59 -7.82
CA ILE A 164 9.24 -0.33 -8.03
C ILE A 164 8.26 0.84 -7.99
N HIS A 165 8.48 1.75 -7.03
CA HIS A 165 7.89 3.08 -7.05
C HIS A 165 8.92 4.05 -7.65
N PRO A 166 8.80 4.46 -8.92
CA PRO A 166 9.87 5.19 -9.61
C PRO A 166 9.90 6.67 -9.22
N ARG A 167 10.08 6.92 -7.94
CA ARG A 167 10.32 8.20 -7.28
C ARG A 167 11.50 8.05 -6.33
N ILE A 168 12.29 9.11 -6.13
CA ILE A 168 13.28 9.17 -5.05
C ILE A 168 12.61 9.46 -3.70
N GLN A 169 13.34 9.26 -2.61
CA GLN A 169 12.82 9.51 -1.26
C GLN A 169 12.31 10.95 -1.08
N LYS A 170 13.09 11.94 -1.54
CA LYS A 170 12.79 13.38 -1.40
C LYS A 170 11.51 13.82 -2.09
N ASP A 171 11.05 13.09 -3.09
CA ASP A 171 9.80 13.41 -3.78
C ASP A 171 8.57 13.19 -2.89
N PHE A 172 8.64 12.27 -1.93
CA PHE A 172 7.46 11.76 -1.25
C PHE A 172 6.39 11.30 -2.26
N TYR A 173 5.41 12.16 -2.59
CA TYR A 173 4.38 11.94 -3.60
C TYR A 173 4.17 13.15 -4.51
N LYS A 174 5.04 14.17 -4.45
CA LYS A 174 4.83 15.45 -5.13
C LYS A 174 5.16 15.42 -6.61
N ASN A 175 6.26 14.79 -7.00
CA ASN A 175 6.68 14.71 -8.40
C ASN A 175 6.03 13.52 -9.12
N HIS A 176 6.03 13.53 -10.45
CA HIS A 176 5.59 12.38 -11.23
C HIS A 176 6.57 11.21 -11.13
N PRO A 177 6.10 9.95 -11.29
CA PRO A 177 6.97 8.80 -11.44
C PRO A 177 7.94 8.98 -12.62
N ARG A 178 9.22 8.66 -12.42
CA ARG A 178 10.25 8.70 -13.47
C ARG A 178 10.22 7.42 -14.25
N MET A 179 9.53 7.44 -15.38
CA MET A 179 9.27 6.24 -16.16
C MET A 179 10.53 5.67 -16.80
N GLU A 180 11.56 6.49 -17.05
CA GLU A 180 12.88 6.06 -17.53
C GLU A 180 13.55 5.07 -16.58
N ALA A 181 13.37 5.26 -15.28
CA ALA A 181 13.88 4.31 -14.28
C ALA A 181 13.11 2.98 -14.30
N PHE A 182 11.81 3.02 -14.59
CA PHE A 182 11.01 1.82 -14.77
C PHE A 182 11.35 1.12 -16.09
N ASP A 183 11.58 1.86 -17.17
CA ASP A 183 12.04 1.35 -18.47
C ASP A 183 13.36 0.57 -18.32
N LEU A 184 14.32 1.13 -17.55
CA LEU A 184 15.57 0.46 -17.24
C LEU A 184 15.35 -0.86 -16.48
N ALA A 185 14.45 -0.85 -15.48
CA ALA A 185 14.15 -2.06 -14.74
C ALA A 185 13.47 -3.14 -15.59
N CYS A 186 12.55 -2.77 -16.47
CA CYS A 186 11.92 -3.72 -17.40
C CYS A 186 12.93 -4.39 -18.31
N LYS A 187 14.00 -3.65 -18.70
CA LYS A 187 15.05 -4.14 -19.60
C LYS A 187 16.12 -4.98 -18.90
N GLU A 188 16.51 -4.59 -17.68
CA GLU A 188 17.74 -5.11 -17.06
C GLU A 188 17.48 -5.94 -15.78
N SER A 189 16.28 -5.90 -15.21
CA SER A 189 15.98 -6.69 -14.02
C SER A 189 16.01 -8.18 -14.33
N ARG A 190 16.71 -8.94 -13.47
CA ARG A 190 16.69 -10.41 -13.47
C ARG A 190 15.51 -10.96 -12.66
N ASN A 191 14.84 -10.11 -11.91
CA ASN A 191 13.68 -10.43 -11.08
C ASN A 191 12.39 -10.00 -11.79
N PRO A 192 11.24 -10.66 -11.53
CA PRO A 192 9.95 -10.17 -12.01
C PRO A 192 9.67 -8.76 -11.49
N VAL A 193 9.32 -7.84 -12.38
CA VAL A 193 9.12 -6.42 -12.06
C VAL A 193 7.63 -6.11 -11.87
N CYS A 194 7.28 -5.37 -10.81
CA CYS A 194 5.94 -4.85 -10.57
C CYS A 194 5.98 -3.32 -10.53
N TYR A 195 5.12 -2.67 -11.32
CA TYR A 195 4.98 -1.21 -11.27
C TYR A 195 4.14 -0.78 -10.07
N ASN A 196 4.59 0.25 -9.37
CA ASN A 196 3.80 0.94 -8.36
C ASN A 196 3.95 2.46 -8.53
N GLY A 197 2.97 3.09 -9.15
CA GLY A 197 2.98 4.53 -9.43
C GLY A 197 1.58 5.13 -9.40
N ASP A 198 1.39 6.24 -10.13
CA ASP A 198 0.17 7.02 -10.16
C ASP A 198 -0.88 6.39 -11.11
N ILE A 199 -1.45 5.28 -10.69
CA ILE A 199 -2.64 4.70 -11.31
C ILE A 199 -3.83 5.10 -10.43
N PHE A 200 -4.58 6.10 -10.85
CA PHE A 200 -5.70 6.68 -10.10
C PHE A 200 -7.04 6.43 -10.79
N THR A 201 -7.03 6.25 -12.11
CA THR A 201 -8.20 6.07 -12.95
C THR A 201 -8.02 4.85 -13.86
N LYS A 202 -9.13 4.38 -14.46
CA LYS A 202 -9.08 3.37 -15.53
C LYS A 202 -8.24 3.85 -16.73
N LYS A 203 -8.29 5.15 -17.05
CA LYS A 203 -7.48 5.74 -18.14
C LYS A 203 -6.00 5.59 -17.87
N ASP A 204 -5.53 5.87 -16.63
CA ASP A 204 -4.12 5.70 -16.25
C ASP A 204 -3.69 4.24 -16.42
N TYR A 205 -4.54 3.31 -15.96
CA TYR A 205 -4.30 1.88 -16.10
C TYR A 205 -4.15 1.45 -17.57
N LEU A 206 -5.08 1.88 -18.44
CA LEU A 206 -5.05 1.53 -19.86
C LEU A 206 -3.82 2.13 -20.55
N SER A 207 -3.49 3.40 -20.27
CA SER A 207 -2.28 4.05 -20.81
C SER A 207 -1.00 3.36 -20.36
N PHE A 208 -0.95 2.88 -19.11
CA PHE A 208 0.17 2.09 -18.62
C PHE A 208 0.28 0.74 -19.37
N CYS A 209 -0.82 0.00 -19.50
CA CYS A 209 -0.83 -1.29 -20.20
C CYS A 209 -0.44 -1.17 -21.69
N GLU A 210 -0.85 -0.09 -22.36
CA GLU A 210 -0.48 0.20 -23.75
C GLU A 210 1.04 0.44 -23.89
N LYS A 211 1.62 1.20 -22.95
CA LYS A 211 3.05 1.51 -22.94
C LYS A 211 3.91 0.32 -22.52
N TYR A 212 3.42 -0.54 -21.62
CA TYR A 212 4.17 -1.66 -21.03
C TYR A 212 3.44 -3.00 -21.20
N PRO A 213 3.26 -3.49 -22.43
CA PRO A 213 2.47 -4.69 -22.72
C PRO A 213 3.08 -5.97 -22.11
N ASP A 214 4.39 -6.00 -21.88
CA ASP A 214 5.10 -7.15 -21.30
C ASP A 214 5.12 -7.15 -19.78
N THR A 215 4.69 -6.06 -19.13
CA THR A 215 4.55 -6.00 -17.68
C THR A 215 3.27 -6.70 -17.25
N ASP A 216 3.39 -7.73 -16.41
CA ASP A 216 2.26 -8.60 -16.03
C ASP A 216 1.64 -8.25 -14.66
N ARG A 217 2.18 -7.24 -13.94
CA ARG A 217 1.75 -6.89 -12.57
C ARG A 217 1.87 -5.41 -12.25
N ILE A 218 0.82 -4.88 -11.59
CA ILE A 218 0.71 -3.49 -11.13
C ILE A 218 0.25 -3.49 -9.68
N MET A 219 0.90 -2.66 -8.84
CA MET A 219 0.46 -2.39 -7.47
C MET A 219 -0.20 -1.01 -7.40
N ILE A 220 -1.44 -0.95 -6.90
CA ILE A 220 -2.21 0.28 -6.76
C ILE A 220 -2.40 0.59 -5.27
N GLY A 221 -2.16 1.83 -4.86
CA GLY A 221 -2.36 2.32 -3.49
C GLY A 221 -3.43 3.38 -3.42
N ARG A 222 -3.05 4.64 -3.63
CA ARG A 222 -3.96 5.80 -3.53
C ARG A 222 -5.18 5.69 -4.45
N GLY A 223 -5.03 5.10 -5.63
CA GLY A 223 -6.15 4.87 -6.54
C GLY A 223 -7.28 4.06 -5.89
N PHE A 224 -6.97 2.92 -5.26
CA PHE A 224 -7.96 2.10 -4.55
C PHE A 224 -8.50 2.74 -3.26
N LEU A 225 -7.74 3.64 -2.62
CA LEU A 225 -8.23 4.39 -1.46
C LEU A 225 -9.18 5.53 -1.87
N THR A 226 -8.95 6.12 -3.04
CA THR A 226 -9.78 7.18 -3.59
C THR A 226 -11.05 6.61 -4.18
N ASN A 227 -10.91 5.64 -5.09
CA ASN A 227 -12.00 4.93 -5.74
C ASN A 227 -11.88 3.44 -5.46
N PRO A 228 -12.53 2.91 -4.41
CA PRO A 228 -12.50 1.48 -4.12
C PRO A 228 -13.07 0.61 -5.27
N GLY A 229 -13.94 1.16 -6.12
CA GLY A 229 -14.51 0.50 -7.30
C GLY A 229 -13.61 0.49 -8.54
N LEU A 230 -12.43 1.10 -8.49
CA LEU A 230 -11.51 1.20 -9.63
C LEU A 230 -11.19 -0.16 -10.25
N LEU A 231 -11.10 -1.23 -9.43
CA LEU A 231 -10.91 -2.59 -9.94
C LEU A 231 -12.07 -3.03 -10.85
N SER A 232 -13.32 -2.78 -10.44
CA SER A 232 -14.51 -3.11 -11.23
C SER A 232 -14.58 -2.29 -12.51
N GLU A 233 -14.17 -1.03 -12.46
CA GLU A 233 -14.07 -0.18 -13.65
C GLU A 233 -13.04 -0.72 -14.65
N ILE A 234 -11.87 -1.15 -14.16
CA ILE A 234 -10.80 -1.71 -14.99
C ILE A 234 -11.25 -3.02 -15.64
N ARG A 235 -11.85 -3.93 -14.88
CA ARG A 235 -12.17 -5.29 -15.34
C ARG A 235 -13.47 -5.37 -16.14
N ASP A 236 -14.51 -4.75 -15.61
CA ASP A 236 -15.88 -4.95 -16.08
C ASP A 236 -16.50 -3.67 -16.67
N GLY A 237 -15.80 -2.54 -16.57
CA GLY A 237 -16.35 -1.23 -16.97
C GLY A 237 -17.43 -0.70 -16.04
N ARG A 238 -17.65 -1.32 -14.86
CA ARG A 238 -18.67 -0.89 -13.90
C ARG A 238 -18.09 0.17 -12.98
N GLY A 239 -18.60 1.40 -13.12
CA GLY A 239 -18.25 2.50 -12.24
C GLY A 239 -18.77 2.33 -10.81
N MET A 240 -18.19 3.08 -9.88
CA MET A 240 -18.67 3.18 -8.50
C MET A 240 -20.04 3.85 -8.46
N THR A 241 -21.00 3.29 -7.74
CA THR A 241 -22.25 3.98 -7.43
C THR A 241 -22.26 4.54 -6.01
N LYS A 242 -23.08 5.56 -5.79
CA LYS A 242 -23.21 6.20 -4.48
C LYS A 242 -23.67 5.21 -3.41
N GLU A 243 -24.59 4.35 -3.73
CA GLU A 243 -25.18 3.35 -2.82
C GLU A 243 -24.13 2.30 -2.41
N VAL A 244 -23.32 1.82 -3.36
CA VAL A 244 -22.25 0.87 -3.08
C VAL A 244 -21.18 1.52 -2.21
N PHE A 245 -20.76 2.75 -2.53
CA PHE A 245 -19.77 3.46 -1.73
C PHE A 245 -20.30 3.77 -0.32
N GLN A 246 -21.57 4.17 -0.20
CA GLN A 246 -22.19 4.40 1.11
C GLN A 246 -22.21 3.11 1.94
N SER A 247 -22.60 1.99 1.35
CA SER A 247 -22.63 0.69 2.04
C SER A 247 -21.23 0.26 2.49
N PHE A 248 -20.20 0.47 1.67
CA PHE A 248 -18.80 0.23 2.01
C PHE A 248 -18.35 1.13 3.18
N HIS A 249 -18.62 2.44 3.10
CA HIS A 249 -18.31 3.40 4.15
C HIS A 249 -18.96 3.03 5.47
N ASP A 250 -20.26 2.72 5.47
CA ASP A 250 -21.04 2.43 6.68
C ASP A 250 -20.55 1.13 7.33
N ARG A 251 -20.25 0.10 6.53
CA ARG A 251 -19.64 -1.13 7.01
C ARG A 251 -18.27 -0.90 7.64
N LEU A 252 -17.41 -0.12 7.00
CA LEU A 252 -16.08 0.22 7.51
C LEU A 252 -16.16 1.00 8.83
N TYR A 253 -17.07 1.97 8.92
CA TYR A 253 -17.31 2.75 10.12
C TYR A 253 -17.80 1.88 11.28
N GLU A 254 -18.73 0.97 11.00
CA GLU A 254 -19.27 0.03 12.00
C GLU A 254 -18.18 -0.91 12.54
N GLU A 255 -17.34 -1.49 11.67
CA GLU A 255 -16.25 -2.38 12.08
C GLU A 255 -15.21 -1.64 12.94
N TYR A 256 -14.86 -0.38 12.59
CA TYR A 256 -14.00 0.42 13.44
C TYR A 256 -14.64 0.76 14.79
N ARG A 257 -15.94 1.04 14.84
CA ARG A 257 -16.67 1.26 16.12
C ARG A 257 -16.65 0.03 17.01
N LYS A 258 -16.90 -1.14 16.46
CA LYS A 258 -16.86 -2.42 17.20
C LYS A 258 -15.47 -2.68 17.80
N LEU A 259 -14.41 -2.44 17.01
CA LEU A 259 -13.04 -2.69 17.47
C LEU A 259 -12.54 -1.67 18.47
N MET A 260 -12.84 -0.40 18.27
CA MET A 260 -12.20 0.70 19.02
C MET A 260 -13.03 1.19 20.20
N GLY A 261 -14.34 0.98 20.17
CA GLY A 261 -15.25 1.30 21.27
C GLY A 261 -15.43 2.79 21.58
N GLU A 262 -14.52 3.66 21.12
CA GLU A 262 -14.51 5.10 21.41
C GLU A 262 -14.61 5.93 20.14
N ASP A 263 -15.43 6.98 20.15
CA ASP A 263 -15.58 7.92 19.04
C ASP A 263 -14.24 8.49 18.55
N LYS A 264 -13.38 8.91 19.47
CA LYS A 264 -12.10 9.54 19.13
C LYS A 264 -11.23 8.67 18.22
N ASN A 265 -11.07 7.40 18.56
CA ASN A 265 -10.22 6.47 17.85
C ASN A 265 -10.86 6.03 16.51
N THR A 266 -12.17 5.78 16.53
CA THR A 266 -12.96 5.48 15.33
C THR A 266 -12.92 6.63 14.34
N LEU A 267 -13.21 7.85 14.80
CA LEU A 267 -13.20 9.03 13.94
C LEU A 267 -11.80 9.38 13.41
N PHE A 268 -10.74 9.09 14.17
CA PHE A 268 -9.38 9.22 13.66
C PHE A 268 -9.19 8.35 12.43
N LYS A 269 -9.58 7.08 12.47
CA LYS A 269 -9.48 6.16 11.33
C LYS A 269 -10.33 6.58 10.15
N MET A 270 -11.57 6.98 10.40
CA MET A 270 -12.45 7.42 9.32
C MET A 270 -11.96 8.73 8.68
N LYS A 271 -11.35 9.64 9.43
CA LYS A 271 -10.76 10.86 8.87
C LYS A 271 -9.53 10.56 8.00
N GLU A 272 -8.71 9.56 8.37
CA GLU A 272 -7.63 9.06 7.51
C GLU A 272 -8.18 8.51 6.19
N PHE A 273 -9.26 7.73 6.24
CA PHE A 273 -9.97 7.26 5.05
C PHE A 273 -10.46 8.43 4.17
N TRP A 274 -11.10 9.44 4.77
CA TRP A 274 -11.60 10.61 4.05
C TRP A 274 -10.51 11.51 3.44
N ASN A 275 -9.24 11.36 3.81
CA ASN A 275 -8.15 12.04 3.12
C ASN A 275 -8.02 11.60 1.65
N TYR A 276 -8.47 10.40 1.33
CA TYR A 276 -8.47 9.84 -0.03
C TYR A 276 -9.87 9.83 -0.64
N ALA A 277 -10.85 9.29 0.05
CA ALA A 277 -12.20 9.09 -0.46
C ALA A 277 -12.93 10.40 -0.83
N GLN A 278 -12.50 11.54 -0.31
CA GLN A 278 -13.06 12.85 -0.69
C GLN A 278 -12.98 13.14 -2.19
N TYR A 279 -11.96 12.63 -2.88
CA TYR A 279 -11.77 12.85 -4.32
C TYR A 279 -12.72 12.04 -5.20
N LEU A 280 -13.50 11.16 -4.59
CA LEU A 280 -14.60 10.48 -5.26
C LEU A 280 -15.77 11.44 -5.57
N PHE A 281 -15.83 12.60 -4.91
CA PHE A 281 -16.86 13.63 -5.06
C PHE A 281 -16.30 14.87 -5.72
N ASP A 282 -17.17 15.66 -6.39
CA ASP A 282 -16.79 16.97 -6.88
C ASP A 282 -16.44 17.92 -5.72
N GLY A 283 -15.19 18.38 -5.68
CA GLY A 283 -14.68 19.23 -4.62
C GLY A 283 -15.41 20.57 -4.48
N THR A 284 -16.02 21.09 -5.56
CA THR A 284 -16.77 22.36 -5.52
C THR A 284 -18.04 22.24 -4.68
N THR A 285 -18.71 21.10 -4.74
CA THR A 285 -19.95 20.84 -4.00
C THR A 285 -19.73 20.16 -2.66
N SER A 286 -18.76 19.24 -2.59
CA SER A 286 -18.52 18.37 -1.42
C SER A 286 -17.67 19.00 -0.33
N SER A 287 -16.81 19.99 -0.63
CA SER A 287 -15.79 20.53 0.30
C SER A 287 -16.35 20.99 1.65
N LYS A 288 -17.53 21.59 1.67
CA LYS A 288 -18.17 22.04 2.93
C LYS A 288 -18.55 20.87 3.84
N TYR A 289 -18.98 19.74 3.26
CA TYR A 289 -19.36 18.54 4.01
C TYR A 289 -18.13 17.77 4.46
N ILE A 290 -17.12 17.62 3.60
CA ILE A 290 -15.82 17.05 3.96
C ILE A 290 -15.17 17.82 5.13
N LYS A 291 -15.28 19.16 5.13
CA LYS A 291 -14.82 19.98 6.24
C LYS A 291 -15.57 19.70 7.54
N LYS A 292 -16.90 19.46 7.50
CA LYS A 292 -17.69 19.04 8.67
C LYS A 292 -17.25 17.67 9.17
N ILE A 293 -17.10 16.68 8.27
CA ILE A 293 -16.62 15.32 8.59
C ILE A 293 -15.27 15.39 9.31
N ARG A 294 -14.30 16.15 8.77
CA ARG A 294 -12.97 16.30 9.36
C ARG A 294 -12.97 16.99 10.73
N LYS A 295 -13.93 17.89 10.98
CA LYS A 295 -14.07 18.62 12.25
C LYS A 295 -14.87 17.88 13.31
N ALA A 296 -15.66 16.87 12.96
CA ALA A 296 -16.50 16.13 13.87
C ALA A 296 -15.68 15.55 15.03
N LYS A 297 -16.20 15.69 16.26
CA LYS A 297 -15.57 15.18 17.48
C LYS A 297 -16.37 14.04 18.10
N ARG A 298 -17.64 13.89 17.73
CA ARG A 298 -18.57 12.87 18.21
C ARG A 298 -19.13 12.07 17.04
N GLY A 299 -19.50 10.82 17.28
CA GLY A 299 -20.08 9.94 16.27
C GLY A 299 -21.31 10.55 15.61
N LEU A 300 -22.25 11.10 16.38
CA LEU A 300 -23.47 11.74 15.86
C LEU A 300 -23.17 12.94 14.91
N GLU A 301 -22.15 13.74 15.22
CA GLU A 301 -21.74 14.86 14.36
C GLU A 301 -21.18 14.34 13.03
N TYR A 302 -20.37 13.27 13.09
CA TYR A 302 -19.80 12.62 11.94
C TYR A 302 -20.87 12.00 11.04
N GLU A 303 -21.77 11.20 11.63
CA GLU A 303 -22.89 10.54 10.93
C GLU A 303 -23.80 11.56 10.23
N ALA A 304 -24.12 12.67 10.92
CA ALA A 304 -24.91 13.74 10.33
C ALA A 304 -24.20 14.40 9.12
N ALA A 305 -22.90 14.67 9.25
CA ALA A 305 -22.12 15.27 8.15
C ALA A 305 -21.98 14.33 6.95
N VAL A 306 -21.78 13.03 7.18
CA VAL A 306 -21.73 12.00 6.14
C VAL A 306 -23.09 11.87 5.43
N LYS A 307 -24.18 11.82 6.20
CA LYS A 307 -25.54 11.77 5.63
C LYS A 307 -25.84 12.99 4.76
N GLU A 308 -25.42 14.19 5.19
CA GLU A 308 -25.55 15.39 4.36
C GLU A 308 -24.75 15.27 3.06
N LEU A 309 -23.49 14.77 3.11
CA LEU A 309 -22.67 14.56 1.93
C LEU A 309 -23.37 13.65 0.91
N PHE A 310 -23.81 12.47 1.35
CA PHE A 310 -24.46 11.51 0.46
C PHE A 310 -25.79 12.00 -0.11
N ARG A 311 -26.52 12.85 0.63
CA ARG A 311 -27.77 13.44 0.14
C ARG A 311 -27.53 14.50 -0.94
N GLU A 312 -26.50 15.34 -0.78
CA GLU A 312 -26.30 16.57 -1.56
C GLU A 312 -25.24 16.43 -2.68
N CYS A 313 -24.43 15.38 -2.66
CA CYS A 313 -23.33 15.21 -3.61
C CYS A 313 -23.44 13.89 -4.35
N ASP A 314 -23.05 13.91 -5.62
CA ASP A 314 -22.93 12.72 -6.45
C ASP A 314 -21.46 12.32 -6.64
N ILE A 315 -21.25 11.05 -6.96
CA ILE A 315 -19.93 10.49 -7.28
C ILE A 315 -19.54 10.94 -8.70
N ARG A 316 -18.28 11.29 -8.87
CA ARG A 316 -17.69 11.61 -10.18
C ARG A 316 -17.44 10.34 -10.98
N GLU A 317 -17.72 10.37 -12.27
CA GLU A 317 -17.46 9.26 -13.19
C GLU A 317 -15.94 8.97 -13.32
N ASP A 318 -15.11 10.02 -13.39
CA ASP A 318 -13.64 9.91 -13.55
C ASP A 318 -12.91 10.24 -12.25
N ALA A 319 -13.38 9.68 -11.13
CA ALA A 319 -12.79 9.97 -9.82
C ALA A 319 -11.38 9.39 -9.70
N GLY A 320 -10.41 10.24 -9.42
CA GLY A 320 -9.01 9.91 -9.19
C GLY A 320 -8.39 10.77 -8.10
N PHE A 321 -7.23 10.38 -7.60
CA PHE A 321 -6.52 11.14 -6.56
C PHE A 321 -5.96 12.45 -7.12
N GLU A 322 -6.22 13.57 -6.45
CA GLU A 322 -5.84 14.92 -6.88
C GLU A 322 -4.96 15.66 -5.82
N GLY A 323 -4.33 14.94 -4.88
CA GLY A 323 -3.56 15.51 -3.79
C GLY A 323 -2.04 15.29 -3.86
#